data_335fab6826b2296a906cfcea51ac3514
#
_entry.id   335fab6826b2296a906cfcea51ac3514
#
_cell.length_a   1.000
_cell.length_b   1.000
_cell.length_c   1.000
_cell.angle_alpha   90.00
_cell.angle_beta   90.00
_cell.angle_gamma   90.00
#
_symmetry.space_group_name_H-M   'P 1'
#
loop_
_entity.id
_entity.type
_entity.pdbx_description
1 polymer ?
#
loop_
_entity_poly.entity_id
_entity_poly.type
_entity_poly.pdbx_seq_one_letter_code
_entity_poly.pdbx_strand_id
1 'polypeptide(L)'
;MPFITEEIYCNLTDEESIMLAKWPEFKEEWNFKADEKAVETIKEAVRGIRNVRAEMNVSPKKKAQVYVVSEDDAVLKIFENSRSFFASLGYAGEVILQKDKAGIGEDAVSAVIHKAVIYMPFAELVDIEKEVQRLKTEEKRLEGELKRSHAMLGNEKFVSKAPQAKIDEEKAKLEKYTQMMAQVKERLAQLEK
;
A
#
# COMPACT_ATOMS: atom_id res chain seq x y z
N MET A 1 -8.45 -16.30 -24.55
CA MET A 1 -9.90 -16.03 -24.30
C MET A 1 -10.65 -15.83 -25.62
N PRO A 2 -10.61 -16.76 -26.56
CA PRO A 2 -11.11 -16.52 -27.94
C PRO A 2 -12.62 -16.27 -28.00
N PHE A 3 -13.42 -16.97 -27.19
CA PHE A 3 -14.87 -16.85 -27.26
C PHE A 3 -15.41 -15.50 -26.77
N ILE A 4 -14.86 -14.97 -25.68
CA ILE A 4 -15.31 -13.68 -25.13
C ILE A 4 -14.86 -12.51 -26.02
N THR A 5 -13.69 -12.60 -26.66
CA THR A 5 -13.24 -11.56 -27.59
C THR A 5 -14.07 -11.53 -28.87
N GLU A 6 -14.49 -12.69 -29.35
CA GLU A 6 -15.43 -12.83 -30.48
C GLU A 6 -16.77 -12.17 -30.14
N GLU A 7 -17.37 -12.52 -29.01
CA GLU A 7 -18.65 -11.96 -28.54
C GLU A 7 -18.59 -10.44 -28.43
N ILE A 8 -17.51 -9.92 -27.80
CA ILE A 8 -17.33 -8.46 -27.65
C ILE A 8 -17.17 -7.81 -29.04
N TYR A 9 -16.37 -8.39 -29.93
CA TYR A 9 -16.12 -7.84 -31.24
C TYR A 9 -17.40 -7.75 -32.07
N CYS A 10 -18.17 -8.85 -32.17
CA CYS A 10 -19.43 -8.91 -32.91
C CYS A 10 -20.53 -7.97 -32.31
N ASN A 11 -20.46 -7.67 -31.01
CA ASN A 11 -21.38 -6.69 -30.38
C ASN A 11 -20.94 -5.23 -30.58
N LEU A 12 -19.67 -4.97 -30.87
CA LEU A 12 -19.15 -3.62 -31.09
C LEU A 12 -19.04 -3.24 -32.58
N THR A 13 -19.05 -4.22 -33.45
CA THR A 13 -18.94 -4.05 -34.89
C THR A 13 -20.07 -4.80 -35.59
N ASP A 14 -20.40 -4.40 -36.82
CA ASP A 14 -21.37 -5.12 -37.67
C ASP A 14 -20.68 -6.24 -38.51
N GLU A 15 -19.48 -6.67 -38.08
CA GLU A 15 -18.70 -7.71 -38.76
C GLU A 15 -19.05 -9.10 -38.23
N GLU A 16 -18.92 -10.11 -39.14
CA GLU A 16 -19.32 -11.49 -38.85
C GLU A 16 -18.45 -12.16 -37.79
N SER A 17 -17.14 -11.90 -37.80
CA SER A 17 -16.19 -12.52 -36.87
C SER A 17 -14.88 -11.74 -36.78
N ILE A 18 -14.30 -11.68 -35.57
CA ILE A 18 -12.95 -11.12 -35.36
C ILE A 18 -11.87 -11.92 -36.12
N MET A 19 -12.13 -13.19 -36.42
CA MET A 19 -11.21 -14.03 -37.15
C MET A 19 -11.06 -13.62 -38.63
N LEU A 20 -12.07 -12.91 -39.14
CA LEU A 20 -12.08 -12.37 -40.53
C LEU A 20 -11.59 -10.93 -40.58
N ALA A 21 -11.46 -10.28 -39.43
CA ALA A 21 -11.03 -8.90 -39.32
C ALA A 21 -9.59 -8.73 -39.83
N LYS A 22 -9.32 -7.57 -40.43
CA LYS A 22 -7.95 -7.23 -40.81
C LYS A 22 -7.13 -6.99 -39.56
N TRP A 23 -5.86 -7.45 -39.56
CA TRP A 23 -4.94 -7.18 -38.50
C TRP A 23 -4.74 -5.66 -38.33
N PRO A 24 -4.74 -5.13 -37.09
CA PRO A 24 -4.53 -3.71 -36.87
C PRO A 24 -3.18 -3.23 -37.40
N GLU A 25 -3.20 -2.16 -38.18
CA GLU A 25 -2.00 -1.52 -38.69
C GLU A 25 -1.63 -0.31 -37.80
N PHE A 26 -0.34 -0.07 -37.57
CA PHE A 26 0.12 1.10 -36.84
C PHE A 26 -0.19 2.37 -37.64
N LYS A 27 -0.77 3.35 -36.93
CA LYS A 27 -1.01 4.69 -37.46
C LYS A 27 -0.35 5.72 -36.55
N GLU A 28 0.50 6.58 -37.10
CA GLU A 28 1.23 7.59 -36.30
C GLU A 28 0.28 8.56 -35.60
N GLU A 29 -0.89 8.84 -36.17
CA GLU A 29 -1.94 9.68 -35.57
C GLU A 29 -2.50 9.10 -34.25
N TRP A 30 -2.26 7.79 -33.97
CA TRP A 30 -2.65 7.12 -32.73
C TRP A 30 -1.53 7.08 -31.69
N ASN A 31 -0.42 7.73 -31.95
CA ASN A 31 0.74 7.78 -31.07
C ASN A 31 0.66 9.01 -30.15
N PHE A 32 0.00 8.88 -29.04
CA PHE A 32 -0.27 9.95 -28.06
C PHE A 32 0.82 10.03 -27.00
N LYS A 33 2.06 10.33 -27.36
CA LYS A 33 3.23 10.35 -26.45
C LYS A 33 3.06 11.27 -25.23
N ALA A 34 2.34 12.38 -25.39
CA ALA A 34 2.08 13.30 -24.28
C ALA A 34 1.12 12.70 -23.25
N ASP A 35 0.06 12.06 -23.75
CA ASP A 35 -0.94 11.40 -22.88
C ASP A 35 -0.36 10.16 -22.22
N GLU A 36 0.49 9.41 -22.92
CA GLU A 36 1.22 8.28 -22.35
C GLU A 36 2.05 8.72 -21.14
N LYS A 37 2.83 9.80 -21.26
CA LYS A 37 3.60 10.35 -20.14
C LYS A 37 2.70 10.83 -18.99
N ALA A 38 1.57 11.45 -19.30
CA ALA A 38 0.62 11.87 -18.29
C ALA A 38 0.05 10.66 -17.52
N VAL A 39 -0.34 9.61 -18.24
CA VAL A 39 -0.84 8.36 -17.64
C VAL A 39 0.24 7.67 -16.80
N GLU A 40 1.51 7.63 -17.25
CA GLU A 40 2.59 7.07 -16.43
C GLU A 40 2.78 7.84 -15.12
N THR A 41 2.70 9.18 -15.14
CA THR A 41 2.75 10.00 -13.93
C THR A 41 1.60 9.67 -12.96
N ILE A 42 0.38 9.48 -13.49
CA ILE A 42 -0.78 9.07 -12.68
C ILE A 42 -0.56 7.68 -12.07
N LYS A 43 -0.07 6.73 -12.85
CA LYS A 43 0.25 5.36 -12.38
C LYS A 43 1.28 5.36 -11.27
N GLU A 44 2.34 6.17 -11.42
CA GLU A 44 3.36 6.34 -10.39
C GLU A 44 2.75 6.89 -9.09
N ALA A 45 1.92 7.91 -9.19
CA ALA A 45 1.23 8.51 -8.06
C ALA A 45 0.29 7.52 -7.35
N VAL A 46 -0.55 6.81 -8.08
CA VAL A 46 -1.43 5.78 -7.53
C VAL A 46 -0.64 4.66 -6.86
N ARG A 47 0.50 4.25 -7.44
CA ARG A 47 1.39 3.26 -6.85
C ARG A 47 2.00 3.78 -5.54
N GLY A 48 2.48 5.03 -5.51
CA GLY A 48 2.99 5.67 -4.31
C GLY A 48 1.96 5.70 -3.18
N ILE A 49 0.73 6.14 -3.47
CA ILE A 49 -0.38 6.14 -2.51
C ILE A 49 -0.65 4.73 -1.97
N ARG A 50 -0.71 3.73 -2.85
CA ARG A 50 -0.97 2.33 -2.45
C ARG A 50 0.15 1.76 -1.59
N ASN A 51 1.40 2.06 -1.89
CA ASN A 51 2.55 1.62 -1.11
C ASN A 51 2.48 2.17 0.32
N VAL A 52 2.29 3.48 0.47
CA VAL A 52 2.14 4.10 1.79
C VAL A 52 0.96 3.48 2.57
N ARG A 53 -0.19 3.29 1.91
CA ARG A 53 -1.35 2.65 2.54
C ARG A 53 -1.08 1.21 2.96
N ALA A 54 -0.31 0.45 2.17
CA ALA A 54 0.08 -0.92 2.50
C ALA A 54 1.06 -0.96 3.69
N GLU A 55 2.05 -0.09 3.70
CA GLU A 55 3.02 0.04 4.81
C GLU A 55 2.32 0.41 6.13
N MET A 56 1.30 1.26 6.05
CA MET A 56 0.47 1.66 7.19
C MET A 56 -0.67 0.69 7.50
N ASN A 57 -0.80 -0.40 6.74
CA ASN A 57 -1.88 -1.39 6.89
C ASN A 57 -3.29 -0.78 6.86
N VAL A 58 -3.50 0.22 5.99
CA VAL A 58 -4.76 0.97 5.87
C VAL A 58 -5.80 0.18 5.10
N SER A 59 -6.99 -0.01 5.67
CA SER A 59 -8.10 -0.68 4.98
C SER A 59 -8.48 0.04 3.67
N PRO A 60 -8.75 -0.68 2.57
CA PRO A 60 -9.23 -0.10 1.31
C PRO A 60 -10.52 0.73 1.45
N LYS A 61 -11.36 0.41 2.44
CA LYS A 61 -12.61 1.13 2.72
C LYS A 61 -12.39 2.52 3.32
N LYS A 62 -11.23 2.75 3.96
CA LYS A 62 -10.92 4.04 4.59
C LYS A 62 -10.38 5.00 3.53
N LYS A 63 -11.14 6.03 3.23
CA LYS A 63 -10.72 7.12 2.35
C LYS A 63 -9.97 8.17 3.18
N ALA A 64 -8.90 8.71 2.61
CA ALA A 64 -8.11 9.78 3.23
C ALA A 64 -7.90 10.92 2.24
N GLN A 65 -7.65 12.11 2.74
CA GLN A 65 -7.24 13.24 1.92
C GLN A 65 -5.85 12.97 1.33
N VAL A 66 -5.67 13.45 0.11
CA VAL A 66 -4.40 13.33 -0.63
C VAL A 66 -4.00 14.71 -1.10
N TYR A 67 -2.89 15.20 -0.61
CA TYR A 67 -2.29 16.46 -1.06
C TYR A 67 -1.23 16.16 -2.10
N VAL A 68 -1.32 16.79 -3.26
CA VAL A 68 -0.31 16.70 -4.31
C VAL A 68 0.40 18.04 -4.38
N VAL A 69 1.67 18.06 -4.04
CA VAL A 69 2.51 19.24 -4.06
C VAL A 69 3.45 19.19 -5.24
N SER A 70 3.39 20.19 -6.12
CA SER A 70 4.27 20.32 -7.28
C SER A 70 4.43 21.80 -7.67
N GLU A 71 5.65 22.20 -7.99
CA GLU A 71 5.92 23.52 -8.57
C GLU A 71 5.57 23.60 -10.07
N ASP A 72 5.39 22.44 -10.73
CA ASP A 72 5.11 22.33 -12.17
C ASP A 72 3.59 22.36 -12.42
N ASP A 73 3.11 23.48 -12.96
CA ASP A 73 1.69 23.67 -13.29
C ASP A 73 1.15 22.63 -14.30
N ALA A 74 2.01 22.12 -15.20
CA ALA A 74 1.61 21.07 -16.13
C ALA A 74 1.32 19.75 -15.40
N VAL A 75 2.11 19.43 -14.38
CA VAL A 75 1.91 18.27 -13.52
C VAL A 75 0.62 18.42 -12.70
N LEU A 76 0.39 19.57 -12.08
CA LEU A 76 -0.86 19.84 -11.34
C LEU A 76 -2.10 19.71 -12.24
N LYS A 77 -2.02 20.17 -13.51
CA LYS A 77 -3.12 20.01 -14.47
C LYS A 77 -3.39 18.55 -14.84
N ILE A 78 -2.34 17.72 -14.94
CA ILE A 78 -2.52 16.26 -15.14
C ILE A 78 -3.31 15.67 -13.97
N PHE A 79 -2.95 16.01 -12.74
CA PHE A 79 -3.63 15.52 -11.55
C PHE A 79 -5.06 16.04 -11.43
N GLU A 80 -5.30 17.30 -11.80
CA GLU A 80 -6.65 17.87 -11.83
C GLU A 80 -7.59 17.07 -12.74
N ASN A 81 -7.15 16.80 -13.95
CA ASN A 81 -7.91 16.02 -14.94
C ASN A 81 -8.09 14.54 -14.54
N SER A 82 -7.33 14.09 -13.55
CA SER A 82 -7.23 12.65 -13.18
C SER A 82 -7.79 12.34 -11.79
N ARG A 83 -8.51 13.27 -11.16
CA ARG A 83 -9.07 13.10 -9.79
C ARG A 83 -9.87 11.80 -9.62
N SER A 84 -10.59 11.36 -10.64
CA SER A 84 -11.37 10.13 -10.62
C SER A 84 -10.50 8.87 -10.47
N PHE A 85 -9.29 8.85 -11.01
CA PHE A 85 -8.34 7.74 -10.84
C PHE A 85 -7.83 7.65 -9.41
N PHE A 86 -7.59 8.78 -8.76
CA PHE A 86 -7.18 8.79 -7.34
C PHE A 86 -8.31 8.31 -6.43
N ALA A 87 -9.54 8.72 -6.70
CA ALA A 87 -10.70 8.28 -5.93
C ALA A 87 -10.95 6.77 -6.07
N SER A 88 -10.85 6.23 -7.29
CA SER A 88 -11.16 4.82 -7.57
C SER A 88 -9.97 3.89 -7.33
N LEU A 89 -8.76 4.27 -7.75
CA LEU A 89 -7.58 3.41 -7.69
C LEU A 89 -6.68 3.67 -6.48
N GLY A 90 -6.65 4.91 -5.99
CA GLY A 90 -5.86 5.34 -4.82
C GLY A 90 -6.65 5.32 -3.52
N TYR A 91 -7.97 5.10 -3.59
CA TYR A 91 -8.87 5.21 -2.43
C TYR A 91 -8.78 6.59 -1.75
N ALA A 92 -8.52 7.65 -2.53
CA ALA A 92 -8.51 9.01 -2.05
C ALA A 92 -9.95 9.48 -1.75
N GLY A 93 -10.12 10.20 -0.65
CA GLY A 93 -11.37 10.89 -0.32
C GLY A 93 -11.47 12.18 -1.12
N GLU A 94 -10.54 13.07 -0.87
CA GLU A 94 -10.38 14.34 -1.55
C GLU A 94 -8.94 14.47 -2.06
N VAL A 95 -8.75 15.12 -3.20
CA VAL A 95 -7.45 15.42 -3.78
C VAL A 95 -7.25 16.91 -3.82
N ILE A 96 -6.28 17.41 -3.06
CA ILE A 96 -5.94 18.82 -2.96
C ILE A 96 -4.63 19.04 -3.70
N LEU A 97 -4.63 19.97 -4.65
CA LEU A 97 -3.48 20.31 -5.48
C LEU A 97 -2.94 21.67 -5.02
N GLN A 98 -1.64 21.73 -4.74
CA GLN A 98 -1.00 22.96 -4.29
C GLN A 98 0.47 23.02 -4.70
N LYS A 99 1.06 24.23 -4.65
CA LYS A 99 2.45 24.45 -5.07
C LYS A 99 3.45 24.26 -3.95
N ASP A 100 3.01 24.38 -2.71
CA ASP A 100 3.84 24.30 -1.53
C ASP A 100 3.24 23.36 -0.48
N LYS A 101 3.94 23.17 0.63
CA LYS A 101 3.51 22.32 1.75
C LYS A 101 2.60 23.05 2.75
N ALA A 102 2.07 24.23 2.43
CA ALA A 102 1.25 25.00 3.36
C ALA A 102 0.00 24.23 3.78
N GLY A 103 -0.30 24.23 5.09
CA GLY A 103 -1.47 23.56 5.65
C GLY A 103 -1.37 22.03 5.76
N ILE A 104 -0.26 21.42 5.37
CA ILE A 104 -0.03 19.97 5.55
C ILE A 104 0.67 19.78 6.90
N GLY A 105 0.12 18.92 7.76
CA GLY A 105 0.69 18.59 9.06
C GLY A 105 2.08 17.96 8.95
N GLU A 106 2.90 18.16 9.98
CA GLU A 106 4.26 17.57 10.03
C GLU A 106 4.23 16.04 10.10
N ASP A 107 3.15 15.48 10.63
CA ASP A 107 2.89 14.04 10.74
C ASP A 107 2.43 13.39 9.43
N ALA A 108 2.23 14.17 8.36
CA ALA A 108 1.78 13.64 7.08
C ALA A 108 2.83 12.71 6.45
N VAL A 109 2.38 11.53 6.07
CA VAL A 109 3.23 10.56 5.36
C VAL A 109 3.34 10.96 3.90
N SER A 110 4.54 10.88 3.35
CA SER A 110 4.82 11.32 1.98
C SER A 110 5.21 10.18 1.05
N ALA A 111 4.82 10.31 -0.21
CA ALA A 111 5.31 9.51 -1.33
C ALA A 111 5.92 10.45 -2.37
N VAL A 112 7.21 10.29 -2.65
CA VAL A 112 7.91 11.07 -3.66
C VAL A 112 7.72 10.42 -5.03
N ILE A 113 7.29 11.19 -5.99
CA ILE A 113 7.15 10.79 -7.40
C ILE A 113 7.88 11.77 -8.29
N HIS A 114 7.94 11.48 -9.59
CA HIS A 114 8.58 12.40 -10.53
C HIS A 114 7.87 13.76 -10.54
N LYS A 115 8.61 14.82 -10.21
CA LYS A 115 8.15 16.23 -10.17
C LYS A 115 7.02 16.55 -9.19
N ALA A 116 6.63 15.67 -8.28
CA ALA A 116 5.64 15.96 -7.25
C ALA A 116 5.90 15.17 -5.98
N VAL A 117 5.34 15.64 -4.88
CA VAL A 117 5.31 14.92 -3.60
C VAL A 117 3.85 14.79 -3.18
N ILE A 118 3.47 13.58 -2.85
CA ILE A 118 2.12 13.28 -2.38
C ILE A 118 2.17 13.15 -0.87
N TYR A 119 1.30 13.86 -0.16
CA TYR A 119 1.16 13.78 1.28
C TYR A 119 -0.21 13.24 1.67
N MET A 120 -0.24 12.45 2.70
CA MET A 120 -1.47 11.91 3.31
C MET A 120 -1.39 12.11 4.83
N PRO A 121 -2.38 12.79 5.47
CA PRO A 121 -2.39 12.97 6.91
C PRO A 121 -2.42 11.62 7.63
N PHE A 122 -1.51 11.40 8.56
CA PHE A 122 -1.40 10.14 9.30
C PHE A 122 -2.68 9.80 10.06
N ALA A 123 -3.29 10.78 10.72
CA ALA A 123 -4.53 10.61 11.49
C ALA A 123 -5.71 10.11 10.63
N GLU A 124 -5.74 10.45 9.34
CA GLU A 124 -6.75 9.96 8.42
C GLU A 124 -6.46 8.55 7.89
N LEU A 125 -5.20 8.14 7.85
CA LEU A 125 -4.80 6.83 7.39
C LEU A 125 -5.04 5.75 8.44
N VAL A 126 -4.71 6.02 9.68
CA VAL A 126 -4.75 5.05 10.77
C VAL A 126 -5.92 5.38 11.72
N ASP A 127 -6.70 4.39 12.08
CA ASP A 127 -7.60 4.45 13.23
C ASP A 127 -6.75 4.13 14.46
N ILE A 128 -6.20 5.18 15.07
CA ILE A 128 -5.21 5.07 16.15
C ILE A 128 -5.74 4.20 17.29
N GLU A 129 -7.00 4.37 17.67
CA GLU A 129 -7.58 3.58 18.78
C GLU A 129 -7.64 2.08 18.44
N LYS A 130 -8.11 1.74 17.24
CA LYS A 130 -8.17 0.33 16.81
C LYS A 130 -6.79 -0.28 16.62
N GLU A 131 -5.85 0.48 16.07
CA GLU A 131 -4.49 0.00 15.89
C GLU A 131 -3.77 -0.20 17.23
N VAL A 132 -3.95 0.70 18.18
CA VAL A 132 -3.46 0.54 19.56
C VAL A 132 -4.07 -0.69 20.23
N GLN A 133 -5.39 -0.91 20.07
CA GLN A 133 -6.03 -2.12 20.61
C GLN A 133 -5.51 -3.40 19.95
N ARG A 134 -5.30 -3.38 18.65
CA ARG A 134 -4.71 -4.50 17.90
C ARG A 134 -3.30 -4.81 18.39
N LEU A 135 -2.46 -3.79 18.50
CA LEU A 135 -1.08 -3.91 18.97
C LEU A 135 -1.01 -4.39 20.42
N LYS A 136 -1.87 -3.90 21.31
CA LYS A 136 -1.98 -4.39 22.69
C LYS A 136 -2.43 -5.86 22.78
N THR A 137 -3.28 -6.29 21.87
CA THR A 137 -3.67 -7.70 21.78
C THR A 137 -2.51 -8.57 21.31
N GLU A 138 -1.77 -8.09 20.30
CA GLU A 138 -0.59 -8.79 19.77
C GLU A 138 0.55 -8.81 20.81
N GLU A 139 0.75 -7.74 21.58
CA GLU A 139 1.70 -7.67 22.70
C GLU A 139 1.40 -8.77 23.72
N LYS A 140 0.15 -8.88 24.16
CA LYS A 140 -0.26 -9.94 25.11
C LYS A 140 -0.04 -11.35 24.55
N ARG A 141 -0.31 -11.55 23.27
CA ARG A 141 -0.04 -12.83 22.59
C ARG A 141 1.45 -13.16 22.61
N LEU A 142 2.29 -12.21 22.21
CA LEU A 142 3.74 -12.38 22.18
C LEU A 142 4.32 -12.59 23.58
N GLU A 143 3.80 -11.91 24.62
CA GLU A 143 4.18 -12.16 26.02
C GLU A 143 3.90 -13.61 26.42
N GLY A 144 2.76 -14.16 26.03
CA GLY A 144 2.41 -15.54 26.26
C GLY A 144 3.38 -16.52 25.60
N GLU A 145 3.72 -16.27 24.32
CA GLU A 145 4.66 -17.12 23.57
C GLU A 145 6.10 -17.01 24.12
N LEU A 146 6.56 -15.82 24.48
CA LEU A 146 7.87 -15.61 25.13
C LEU A 146 7.95 -16.35 26.46
N LYS A 147 6.90 -16.23 27.29
CA LYS A 147 6.82 -16.94 28.57
C LYS A 147 6.88 -18.45 28.40
N ARG A 148 6.19 -18.98 27.39
CA ARG A 148 6.18 -20.39 27.04
C ARG A 148 7.55 -20.86 26.56
N SER A 149 8.19 -20.16 25.63
CA SER A 149 9.50 -20.52 25.11
C SER A 149 10.58 -20.43 26.20
N HIS A 150 10.53 -19.41 27.05
CA HIS A 150 11.41 -19.33 28.23
C HIS A 150 11.21 -20.48 29.22
N ALA A 151 9.96 -20.84 29.51
CA ALA A 151 9.67 -21.95 30.41
C ALA A 151 10.14 -23.31 29.82
N MET A 152 10.00 -23.50 28.50
CA MET A 152 10.50 -24.70 27.83
C MET A 152 12.02 -24.78 27.84
N LEU A 153 12.72 -23.69 27.51
CA LEU A 153 14.18 -23.64 27.48
C LEU A 153 14.79 -23.64 28.90
N GLY A 154 14.06 -23.17 29.92
CA GLY A 154 14.44 -23.25 31.32
C GLY A 154 14.18 -24.60 32.00
N ASN A 155 13.47 -25.51 31.34
CA ASN A 155 13.19 -26.82 31.88
C ASN A 155 14.32 -27.80 31.60
N GLU A 156 15.10 -28.10 32.65
CA GLU A 156 16.24 -29.03 32.55
C GLU A 156 15.88 -30.42 31.98
N LYS A 157 14.65 -30.91 32.29
CA LYS A 157 14.17 -32.20 31.76
C LYS A 157 13.89 -32.15 30.26
N PHE A 158 13.49 -30.99 29.75
CA PHE A 158 13.33 -30.79 28.31
C PHE A 158 14.67 -30.66 27.61
N VAL A 159 15.54 -29.78 28.11
CA VAL A 159 16.86 -29.51 27.50
C VAL A 159 17.76 -30.77 27.49
N SER A 160 17.67 -31.62 28.51
CA SER A 160 18.50 -32.84 28.60
C SER A 160 18.00 -34.03 27.75
N LYS A 161 16.70 -34.05 27.41
CA LYS A 161 16.08 -35.18 26.70
C LYS A 161 15.62 -34.84 25.26
N ALA A 162 15.43 -33.58 24.92
CA ALA A 162 14.99 -33.19 23.59
C ALA A 162 16.15 -33.28 22.57
N PRO A 163 15.87 -33.66 21.31
CA PRO A 163 16.83 -33.57 20.23
C PRO A 163 17.35 -32.14 20.07
N GLN A 164 18.63 -31.98 19.77
CA GLN A 164 19.28 -30.66 19.60
C GLN A 164 18.51 -29.76 18.60
N ALA A 165 18.01 -30.33 17.50
CA ALA A 165 17.23 -29.62 16.50
C ALA A 165 15.96 -28.94 17.07
N LYS A 166 15.30 -29.56 18.08
CA LYS A 166 14.13 -28.94 18.74
C LYS A 166 14.51 -27.82 19.70
N ILE A 167 15.66 -27.93 20.34
CA ILE A 167 16.18 -26.88 21.21
C ILE A 167 16.55 -25.66 20.37
N ASP A 168 17.20 -25.87 19.24
CA ASP A 168 17.59 -24.81 18.32
C ASP A 168 16.37 -24.13 17.66
N GLU A 169 15.32 -24.91 17.33
CA GLU A 169 14.05 -24.40 16.85
C GLU A 169 13.38 -23.50 17.90
N GLU A 170 13.32 -23.89 19.17
CA GLU A 170 12.75 -23.07 20.24
C GLU A 170 13.58 -21.82 20.55
N LYS A 171 14.90 -21.87 20.43
CA LYS A 171 15.75 -20.68 20.52
C LYS A 171 15.48 -19.70 19.38
N ALA A 172 15.36 -20.19 18.16
CA ALA A 172 15.03 -19.36 16.99
C ALA A 172 13.63 -18.71 17.13
N LYS A 173 12.65 -19.44 17.66
CA LYS A 173 11.31 -18.88 17.96
C LYS A 173 11.40 -17.80 19.04
N LEU A 174 12.15 -18.02 20.10
CA LEU A 174 12.36 -17.04 21.17
C LEU A 174 12.97 -15.74 20.62
N GLU A 175 14.01 -15.86 19.81
CA GLU A 175 14.64 -14.71 19.18
C GLU A 175 13.66 -13.95 18.27
N LYS A 176 12.93 -14.67 17.42
CA LYS A 176 11.90 -14.11 16.55
C LYS A 176 10.81 -13.36 17.34
N TYR A 177 10.27 -13.96 18.39
CA TYR A 177 9.24 -13.34 19.22
C TYR A 177 9.78 -12.13 19.99
N THR A 178 11.05 -12.15 20.40
CA THR A 178 11.70 -11.00 21.02
C THR A 178 11.81 -9.82 20.07
N GLN A 179 12.21 -10.06 18.82
CA GLN A 179 12.28 -9.05 17.77
C GLN A 179 10.89 -8.48 17.45
N MET A 180 9.88 -9.35 17.30
CA MET A 180 8.50 -8.92 17.07
C MET A 180 7.96 -8.09 18.23
N MET A 181 8.23 -8.47 19.48
CA MET A 181 7.84 -7.73 20.68
C MET A 181 8.46 -6.33 20.70
N ALA A 182 9.74 -6.21 20.34
CA ALA A 182 10.41 -4.91 20.26
C ALA A 182 9.73 -4.00 19.21
N GLN A 183 9.41 -4.52 18.03
CA GLN A 183 8.70 -3.77 16.99
C GLN A 183 7.30 -3.32 17.42
N VAL A 184 6.55 -4.21 18.09
CA VAL A 184 5.20 -3.88 18.59
C VAL A 184 5.28 -2.77 19.64
N LYS A 185 6.22 -2.84 20.58
CA LYS A 185 6.41 -1.80 21.62
C LYS A 185 6.85 -0.47 21.03
N GLU A 186 7.77 -0.49 20.06
CA GLU A 186 8.19 0.72 19.36
C GLU A 186 7.01 1.38 18.64
N ARG A 187 6.19 0.59 17.97
CA ARG A 187 5.00 1.09 17.26
C ARG A 187 3.95 1.66 18.22
N LEU A 188 3.71 1.00 19.36
CA LEU A 188 2.82 1.54 20.41
C LEU A 188 3.33 2.88 20.94
N ALA A 189 4.62 2.99 21.21
CA ALA A 189 5.21 4.25 21.69
C ALA A 189 5.13 5.41 20.67
N GLN A 190 5.08 5.10 19.37
CA GLN A 190 4.86 6.09 18.32
C GLN A 190 3.41 6.56 18.23
N LEU A 191 2.44 5.68 18.55
CA LEU A 191 1.01 5.96 18.42
C LEU A 191 0.41 6.59 19.69
N GLU A 192 1.05 6.45 20.85
CA GLU A 192 0.61 6.99 22.14
C GLU A 192 1.23 8.37 22.48
N LYS A 193 2.05 8.93 21.55
CA LYS A 193 2.55 10.31 21.64
C LYS A 193 1.54 11.29 21.11
#